data_2b9d8113e2af010d41dd4c38194ce40f
#
_entry.id   2b9d8113e2af010d41dd4c38194ce40f
#
_cell.length_a   1.000
_cell.length_b   1.000
_cell.length_c   1.000
_cell.angle_alpha   90.00
_cell.angle_beta   90.00
_cell.angle_gamma   90.00
#
_symmetry.space_group_name_H-M   'P 1'
#
loop_
_entity.id
_entity.type
_entity.pdbx_description
1 polymer ?
#
loop_
_entity_poly.entity_id
_entity_poly.type
_entity_poly.pdbx_seq_one_letter_code
_entity_poly.pdbx_strand_id
1 'polypeptide(L)'
;MFRLFLVVSVFLLISGCSTYKPKQVDNICSIFLGEIDWYKSAKSAQKRWGTPMHISMAIMKQESTFRAKVRPKRPTFFFIPLPRKSSAYGYAQAQNPAWNDYRKDTGNWGHDRDDFGDAINFIGWYTNKSNKRLGVSKWDAYQQYLAYHEGWGGYARGSFKKKPNLIKVANKVKRQAAVYGGQLKGCKSKLDDKSKGWFFW
;
A
#
# COMPACT_ATOMS: atom_id res chain seq x y z
N MET A 1 31.96 -18.24 47.58
CA MET A 1 30.62 -18.58 47.09
C MET A 1 29.89 -17.30 46.64
N PHE A 2 30.34 -16.66 45.53
CA PHE A 2 29.73 -15.40 45.04
C PHE A 2 29.99 -15.21 43.52
N ARG A 3 29.74 -16.24 42.69
CA ARG A 3 29.94 -16.15 41.24
C ARG A 3 28.87 -16.86 40.43
N LEU A 4 27.64 -16.97 40.90
CA LEU A 4 26.58 -17.73 40.18
C LEU A 4 25.30 -16.97 39.95
N PHE A 5 25.26 -15.63 39.98
CA PHE A 5 24.04 -14.83 39.81
C PHE A 5 24.02 -13.85 38.64
N LEU A 6 24.87 -14.03 37.63
CA LEU A 6 24.97 -13.04 36.55
C LEU A 6 24.69 -13.60 35.12
N VAL A 7 23.98 -14.74 35.02
CA VAL A 7 23.67 -15.35 33.71
C VAL A 7 22.16 -15.40 33.37
N VAL A 8 21.28 -14.93 34.24
CA VAL A 8 19.82 -15.09 34.03
C VAL A 8 19.13 -13.86 33.43
N SER A 9 19.82 -12.76 33.08
CA SER A 9 19.13 -11.50 32.72
C SER A 9 19.25 -11.04 31.27
N VAL A 10 19.51 -11.90 30.28
CA VAL A 10 19.60 -11.51 28.84
C VAL A 10 18.52 -12.19 28.00
N PHE A 11 17.48 -12.76 28.57
CA PHE A 11 16.39 -13.41 27.81
C PHE A 11 15.14 -12.55 27.75
N LEU A 12 15.26 -11.25 27.44
CA LEU A 12 14.09 -10.39 27.29
C LEU A 12 14.22 -9.49 26.08
N LEU A 13 13.13 -9.53 25.27
CA LEU A 13 12.77 -8.57 24.25
C LEU A 13 13.25 -8.83 22.82
N ILE A 14 13.05 -10.03 22.30
CA ILE A 14 12.73 -10.15 20.88
C ILE A 14 11.21 -10.04 20.74
N SER A 15 10.65 -8.88 21.01
CA SER A 15 9.32 -8.51 20.52
C SER A 15 9.45 -8.33 19.03
N GLY A 16 9.41 -9.42 18.27
CA GLY A 16 9.29 -9.36 16.82
C GLY A 16 8.02 -8.58 16.49
N CYS A 17 8.14 -7.37 15.94
CA CYS A 17 7.03 -6.63 15.38
C CYS A 17 6.39 -7.50 14.30
N SER A 18 5.38 -8.28 14.67
CA SER A 18 4.57 -9.06 13.74
C SER A 18 3.77 -8.07 12.90
N THR A 19 4.16 -7.91 11.64
CA THR A 19 3.43 -7.05 10.70
C THR A 19 2.02 -7.64 10.50
N TYR A 20 0.98 -6.86 10.76
CA TYR A 20 -0.40 -7.28 10.55
C TYR A 20 -0.61 -7.78 9.12
N LYS A 21 -1.29 -8.92 8.98
CA LYS A 21 -1.65 -9.52 7.70
C LYS A 21 -3.14 -9.85 7.69
N PRO A 22 -3.95 -9.18 6.86
CA PRO A 22 -5.38 -9.43 6.79
C PRO A 22 -5.68 -10.87 6.38
N LYS A 23 -6.60 -11.54 7.11
CA LYS A 23 -7.11 -12.87 6.74
C LYS A 23 -8.11 -12.80 5.58
N GLN A 24 -8.92 -11.75 5.51
CA GLN A 24 -9.96 -11.54 4.50
C GLN A 24 -9.63 -10.32 3.64
N VAL A 25 -8.73 -10.49 2.68
CA VAL A 25 -8.25 -9.40 1.81
C VAL A 25 -9.31 -8.84 0.87
N ASP A 26 -10.46 -9.48 0.72
CA ASP A 26 -11.59 -9.04 -0.10
C ASP A 26 -12.62 -8.20 0.68
N ASN A 27 -12.45 -8.07 2.00
CA ASN A 27 -13.36 -7.32 2.86
C ASN A 27 -12.62 -6.17 3.55
N ILE A 28 -12.83 -4.94 3.05
CA ILE A 28 -12.15 -3.74 3.58
C ILE A 28 -12.56 -3.43 5.02
N CYS A 29 -13.79 -3.76 5.43
CA CYS A 29 -14.23 -3.59 6.81
C CYS A 29 -13.46 -4.52 7.75
N SER A 30 -13.28 -5.79 7.36
CA SER A 30 -12.50 -6.77 8.12
C SER A 30 -11.03 -6.34 8.22
N ILE A 31 -10.44 -5.82 7.12
CA ILE A 31 -9.07 -5.31 7.11
C ILE A 31 -8.90 -4.20 8.15
N PHE A 32 -9.75 -3.18 8.10
CA PHE A 32 -9.63 -2.02 8.96
C PHE A 32 -10.07 -2.27 10.43
N LEU A 33 -11.02 -3.17 10.65
CA LEU A 33 -11.39 -3.56 12.02
C LEU A 33 -10.29 -4.40 12.69
N GLY A 34 -9.55 -5.17 11.92
CA GLY A 34 -8.40 -5.95 12.41
C GLY A 34 -7.18 -5.09 12.71
N GLU A 35 -7.03 -3.95 12.01
CA GLU A 35 -5.94 -2.99 12.24
C GLU A 35 -6.46 -1.56 12.04
N ILE A 36 -6.88 -0.93 13.14
CA ILE A 36 -7.53 0.39 13.07
C ILE A 36 -6.57 1.51 12.64
N ASP A 37 -5.28 1.37 12.88
CA ASP A 37 -4.30 2.36 12.46
C ASP A 37 -4.14 2.38 10.93
N TRP A 38 -4.43 1.29 10.25
CA TRP A 38 -4.53 1.27 8.81
C TRP A 38 -5.71 2.12 8.30
N TYR A 39 -6.85 2.09 9.02
CA TYR A 39 -7.97 2.97 8.69
C TYR A 39 -7.62 4.45 8.88
N LYS A 40 -6.98 4.78 10.01
CA LYS A 40 -6.53 6.16 10.28
C LYS A 40 -5.58 6.65 9.20
N SER A 41 -4.59 5.83 8.82
CA SER A 41 -3.60 6.14 7.79
C SER A 41 -4.26 6.32 6.41
N ALA A 42 -5.17 5.42 6.02
CA ALA A 42 -5.90 5.51 4.75
C ALA A 42 -6.82 6.75 4.70
N LYS A 43 -7.48 7.08 5.82
CA LYS A 43 -8.32 8.27 5.96
C LYS A 43 -7.49 9.56 5.87
N SER A 44 -6.31 9.58 6.49
CA SER A 44 -5.35 10.69 6.41
C SER A 44 -4.83 10.87 4.99
N ALA A 45 -4.43 9.80 4.31
CA ALA A 45 -3.99 9.83 2.91
C ALA A 45 -5.09 10.34 1.98
N GLN A 46 -6.34 9.89 2.17
CA GLN A 46 -7.49 10.40 1.41
C GLN A 46 -7.70 11.88 1.65
N LYS A 47 -7.65 12.35 2.92
CA LYS A 47 -7.79 13.77 3.24
C LYS A 47 -6.70 14.61 2.58
N ARG A 48 -5.45 14.15 2.60
CA ARG A 48 -4.29 14.88 2.05
C ARG A 48 -4.31 14.92 0.53
N TRP A 49 -4.62 13.82 -0.14
CA TRP A 49 -4.42 13.66 -1.58
C TRP A 49 -5.71 13.65 -2.40
N GLY A 50 -6.85 13.44 -1.76
CA GLY A 50 -8.18 13.46 -2.38
C GLY A 50 -8.55 12.18 -3.12
N THR A 51 -7.69 11.18 -3.21
CA THR A 51 -8.04 9.87 -3.79
C THR A 51 -8.82 9.05 -2.75
N PRO A 52 -10.00 8.50 -3.09
CA PRO A 52 -10.78 7.70 -2.16
C PRO A 52 -10.00 6.49 -1.64
N MET A 53 -10.06 6.25 -0.31
CA MET A 53 -9.29 5.17 0.32
C MET A 53 -9.58 3.79 -0.27
N HIS A 54 -10.80 3.52 -0.70
CA HIS A 54 -11.15 2.24 -1.32
C HIS A 54 -10.42 2.00 -2.64
N ILE A 55 -10.08 3.05 -3.39
CA ILE A 55 -9.27 2.96 -4.62
C ILE A 55 -7.81 2.68 -4.26
N SER A 56 -7.23 3.44 -3.33
CA SER A 56 -5.86 3.22 -2.87
C SER A 56 -5.66 1.80 -2.29
N MET A 57 -6.66 1.31 -1.53
CA MET A 57 -6.67 -0.05 -0.99
C MET A 57 -6.77 -1.13 -2.08
N ALA A 58 -7.56 -0.90 -3.14
CA ALA A 58 -7.66 -1.82 -4.27
C ALA A 58 -6.35 -1.91 -5.07
N ILE A 59 -5.67 -0.77 -5.26
CA ILE A 59 -4.33 -0.72 -5.85
C ILE A 59 -3.36 -1.52 -4.98
N MET A 60 -3.27 -1.23 -3.68
CA MET A 60 -2.37 -1.94 -2.76
C MET A 60 -2.65 -3.45 -2.70
N LYS A 61 -3.91 -3.85 -2.70
CA LYS A 61 -4.27 -5.27 -2.79
C LYS A 61 -3.69 -5.93 -4.04
N GLN A 62 -3.81 -5.29 -5.19
CA GLN A 62 -3.28 -5.81 -6.45
C GLN A 62 -1.74 -5.89 -6.42
N GLU A 63 -1.05 -4.92 -5.83
CA GLU A 63 0.41 -4.86 -5.80
C GLU A 63 1.04 -5.89 -4.87
N SER A 64 0.53 -6.02 -3.65
CA SER A 64 1.18 -6.85 -2.63
C SER A 64 0.26 -7.84 -1.91
N THR A 65 -1.05 -7.73 -2.09
CA THR A 65 -2.05 -8.40 -1.25
C THR A 65 -1.80 -8.07 0.23
N PHE A 66 -1.53 -6.79 0.53
CA PHE A 66 -1.23 -6.28 1.88
C PHE A 66 -0.06 -6.97 2.58
N ARG A 67 0.97 -7.35 1.83
CA ARG A 67 2.19 -7.93 2.39
C ARG A 67 3.33 -6.92 2.40
N ALA A 68 3.90 -6.66 3.57
CA ALA A 68 4.92 -5.64 3.80
C ALA A 68 6.20 -5.83 2.97
N LYS A 69 6.73 -7.05 2.95
CA LYS A 69 8.09 -7.32 2.44
C LYS A 69 8.10 -8.02 1.08
N VAL A 70 7.14 -7.69 0.20
CA VAL A 70 7.08 -8.27 -1.15
C VAL A 70 8.17 -7.67 -2.03
N ARG A 71 8.85 -8.54 -2.76
CA ARG A 71 9.83 -8.17 -3.81
C ARG A 71 9.60 -9.04 -5.04
N PRO A 72 9.89 -8.54 -6.27
CA PRO A 72 9.92 -9.37 -7.46
C PRO A 72 10.87 -10.56 -7.28
N LYS A 73 10.48 -11.70 -7.86
CA LYS A 73 11.35 -12.90 -7.84
C LYS A 73 12.69 -12.58 -8.50
N ARG A 74 13.77 -13.14 -7.96
CA ARG A 74 15.06 -13.13 -8.63
C ARG A 74 15.07 -14.20 -9.72
N PRO A 75 15.43 -13.86 -10.97
CA PRO A 75 15.76 -14.88 -11.94
C PRO A 75 17.05 -15.60 -11.49
N THR A 76 17.18 -16.88 -11.83
CA THR A 76 18.36 -17.67 -11.58
C THR A 76 18.91 -18.18 -12.92
N PHE A 77 20.22 -18.24 -13.04
CA PHE A 77 20.93 -18.88 -14.14
C PHE A 77 21.90 -19.91 -13.55
N PHE A 78 21.73 -21.19 -13.86
CA PHE A 78 22.52 -22.30 -13.29
C PHE A 78 22.69 -22.17 -11.75
N PHE A 79 21.57 -21.99 -11.02
CA PHE A 79 21.53 -21.80 -9.56
C PHE A 79 22.14 -20.49 -9.03
N ILE A 80 22.71 -19.65 -9.88
CA ILE A 80 23.24 -18.33 -9.50
C ILE A 80 22.09 -17.31 -9.53
N PRO A 81 21.77 -16.62 -8.41
CA PRO A 81 20.74 -15.60 -8.40
C PRO A 81 21.21 -14.33 -9.13
N LEU A 82 20.51 -13.98 -10.22
CA LEU A 82 20.74 -12.77 -10.99
C LEU A 82 20.13 -11.53 -10.32
N PRO A 83 20.51 -10.31 -10.70
CA PRO A 83 19.86 -9.08 -10.27
C PRO A 83 18.34 -9.09 -10.55
N ARG A 84 17.54 -8.50 -9.64
CA ARG A 84 16.11 -8.35 -9.87
C ARG A 84 15.84 -7.41 -11.03
N LYS A 85 14.88 -7.76 -11.89
CA LYS A 85 14.46 -6.92 -13.03
C LYS A 85 13.80 -5.60 -12.63
N SER A 86 13.42 -5.45 -11.36
CA SER A 86 12.75 -4.25 -10.83
C SER A 86 13.14 -4.02 -9.37
N SER A 87 13.21 -2.75 -8.97
CA SER A 87 13.42 -2.31 -7.60
C SER A 87 12.12 -2.19 -6.77
N ALA A 88 10.98 -2.68 -7.31
CA ALA A 88 9.69 -2.68 -6.63
C ALA A 88 9.79 -3.36 -5.27
N TYR A 89 9.18 -2.74 -4.23
CA TYR A 89 9.23 -3.26 -2.86
C TYR A 89 8.02 -2.81 -2.04
N GLY A 90 7.67 -3.64 -1.08
CA GLY A 90 6.73 -3.30 -0.01
C GLY A 90 5.26 -3.38 -0.42
N TYR A 91 4.42 -2.75 0.38
CA TYR A 91 2.97 -2.74 0.20
C TYR A 91 2.52 -2.17 -1.14
N ALA A 92 3.12 -1.06 -1.56
CA ALA A 92 2.77 -0.32 -2.77
C ALA A 92 3.56 -0.77 -4.01
N GLN A 93 4.50 -1.70 -3.88
CA GLN A 93 5.43 -2.11 -4.95
C GLN A 93 6.10 -0.90 -5.65
N ALA A 94 6.33 0.16 -4.89
CA ALA A 94 6.99 1.36 -5.39
C ALA A 94 8.43 1.05 -5.82
N GLN A 95 8.82 1.51 -7.01
CA GLN A 95 10.19 1.43 -7.48
C GLN A 95 11.04 2.58 -6.92
N ASN A 96 12.35 2.39 -6.83
CA ASN A 96 13.26 3.40 -6.27
C ASN A 96 13.08 4.81 -6.85
N PRO A 97 13.00 5.02 -8.19
CA PRO A 97 12.81 6.38 -8.72
C PRO A 97 11.53 7.03 -8.21
N ALA A 98 10.39 6.35 -8.32
CA ALA A 98 9.10 6.90 -7.88
C ALA A 98 9.06 7.15 -6.36
N TRP A 99 9.69 6.28 -5.55
CA TRP A 99 9.78 6.45 -4.12
C TRP A 99 10.68 7.65 -3.74
N ASN A 100 11.78 7.85 -4.44
CA ASN A 100 12.65 9.00 -4.25
C ASN A 100 11.97 10.30 -4.63
N ASP A 101 11.22 10.33 -5.75
CA ASP A 101 10.42 11.49 -6.14
C ASP A 101 9.37 11.82 -5.07
N TYR A 102 8.70 10.80 -4.52
CA TYR A 102 7.75 10.99 -3.43
C TYR A 102 8.40 11.61 -2.19
N ARG A 103 9.54 11.06 -1.73
CA ARG A 103 10.26 11.60 -0.58
C ARG A 103 10.72 13.03 -0.80
N LYS A 104 11.23 13.32 -2.00
CA LYS A 104 11.66 14.67 -2.40
C LYS A 104 10.50 15.66 -2.41
N ASP A 105 9.36 15.29 -3.00
CA ASP A 105 8.18 16.16 -3.11
C ASP A 105 7.48 16.42 -1.78
N THR A 106 7.61 15.50 -0.82
CA THR A 106 6.86 15.57 0.44
C THR A 106 7.71 15.87 1.66
N GLY A 107 9.03 15.79 1.53
CA GLY A 107 9.98 15.90 2.66
C GLY A 107 10.00 14.65 3.56
N ASN A 108 9.31 13.58 3.21
CA ASN A 108 9.14 12.38 4.05
C ASN A 108 10.32 11.40 3.90
N TRP A 109 11.50 11.84 4.32
CA TRP A 109 12.73 11.04 4.17
C TRP A 109 12.78 9.78 5.04
N GLY A 110 12.09 9.80 6.18
CA GLY A 110 11.99 8.66 7.11
C GLY A 110 10.92 7.61 6.73
N HIS A 111 10.21 7.80 5.61
CA HIS A 111 9.17 6.86 5.19
C HIS A 111 9.76 5.57 4.61
N ASP A 112 9.10 4.45 4.93
CA ASP A 112 9.47 3.09 4.49
C ASP A 112 8.39 2.43 3.64
N ARG A 113 8.80 1.70 2.59
CA ARG A 113 7.88 1.02 1.67
C ARG A 113 7.18 -0.20 2.27
N ASP A 114 7.68 -0.73 3.35
CA ASP A 114 7.10 -1.85 4.14
C ASP A 114 6.35 -1.38 5.39
N ASP A 115 6.22 -0.06 5.60
CA ASP A 115 5.20 0.53 6.46
C ASP A 115 3.91 0.77 5.69
N PHE A 116 2.75 0.41 6.28
CA PHE A 116 1.45 0.57 5.61
C PHE A 116 1.05 2.04 5.46
N GLY A 117 1.24 2.85 6.51
CA GLY A 117 0.88 4.27 6.53
C GLY A 117 1.64 5.05 5.47
N ASP A 118 2.93 4.77 5.34
CA ASP A 118 3.80 5.39 4.34
C ASP A 118 3.45 4.95 2.93
N ALA A 119 3.20 3.67 2.75
CA ALA A 119 2.85 3.10 1.45
C ALA A 119 1.47 3.59 0.95
N ILE A 120 0.46 3.72 1.82
CA ILE A 120 -0.86 4.24 1.42
C ILE A 120 -0.79 5.75 1.13
N ASN A 121 0.07 6.49 1.84
CA ASN A 121 0.36 7.89 1.57
C ASN A 121 1.06 8.06 0.20
N PHE A 122 2.03 7.20 -0.13
CA PHE A 122 2.66 7.15 -1.45
C PHE A 122 1.63 6.90 -2.57
N ILE A 123 0.73 5.91 -2.41
CA ILE A 123 -0.33 5.65 -3.42
C ILE A 123 -1.20 6.89 -3.60
N GLY A 124 -1.60 7.55 -2.51
CA GLY A 124 -2.37 8.78 -2.56
C GLY A 124 -1.64 9.92 -3.30
N TRP A 125 -0.34 10.12 -3.00
CA TRP A 125 0.51 11.08 -3.71
C TRP A 125 0.59 10.76 -5.20
N TYR A 126 0.86 9.50 -5.56
CA TYR A 126 1.04 9.08 -6.93
C TYR A 126 -0.24 9.28 -7.77
N THR A 127 -1.40 8.90 -7.23
CA THR A 127 -2.71 9.08 -7.87
C THR A 127 -3.10 10.55 -8.00
N ASN A 128 -2.74 11.40 -7.02
CA ASN A 128 -2.89 12.85 -7.12
C ASN A 128 -1.99 13.45 -8.21
N LYS A 129 -0.75 12.99 -8.33
CA LYS A 129 0.14 13.40 -9.43
C LYS A 129 -0.39 12.93 -10.79
N SER A 130 -0.94 11.72 -10.88
CA SER A 130 -1.60 11.22 -12.09
C SER A 130 -2.77 12.10 -12.50
N ASN A 131 -3.59 12.54 -11.54
CA ASN A 131 -4.67 13.50 -11.81
C ASN A 131 -4.14 14.83 -12.35
N LYS A 132 -3.12 15.41 -11.69
CA LYS A 132 -2.54 16.71 -12.09
C LYS A 132 -1.82 16.65 -13.44
N ARG A 133 -1.12 15.56 -13.75
CA ARG A 133 -0.28 15.45 -14.95
C ARG A 133 -1.02 14.92 -16.18
N LEU A 134 -2.04 14.08 -15.95
CA LEU A 134 -2.69 13.30 -17.01
C LEU A 134 -4.20 13.54 -17.10
N GLY A 135 -4.78 14.35 -16.21
CA GLY A 135 -6.22 14.57 -16.13
C GLY A 135 -7.02 13.35 -15.64
N VAL A 136 -6.37 12.29 -15.18
CA VAL A 136 -7.04 11.07 -14.71
C VAL A 136 -7.84 11.36 -13.44
N SER A 137 -9.14 11.06 -13.46
CA SER A 137 -9.99 11.25 -12.28
C SER A 137 -9.49 10.42 -11.09
N LYS A 138 -9.45 11.03 -9.90
CA LYS A 138 -9.11 10.36 -8.64
C LYS A 138 -10.12 9.27 -8.25
N TRP A 139 -11.32 9.30 -8.85
CA TRP A 139 -12.40 8.33 -8.64
C TRP A 139 -12.40 7.20 -9.67
N ASP A 140 -11.56 7.27 -10.70
CA ASP A 140 -11.44 6.23 -11.72
C ASP A 140 -10.31 5.25 -11.39
N ALA A 141 -10.65 4.19 -10.65
CA ALA A 141 -9.71 3.16 -10.26
C ALA A 141 -9.04 2.44 -11.44
N TYR A 142 -9.72 2.33 -12.58
CA TYR A 142 -9.18 1.69 -13.78
C TYR A 142 -8.04 2.52 -14.39
N GLN A 143 -8.31 3.80 -14.65
CA GLN A 143 -7.31 4.69 -15.24
C GLN A 143 -6.17 5.00 -14.27
N GLN A 144 -6.47 5.15 -12.97
CA GLN A 144 -5.46 5.32 -11.94
C GLN A 144 -4.51 4.13 -11.87
N TYR A 145 -5.04 2.90 -11.96
CA TYR A 145 -4.18 1.71 -11.95
C TYR A 145 -3.33 1.59 -13.22
N LEU A 146 -3.86 1.91 -14.40
CA LEU A 146 -3.09 1.95 -15.64
C LEU A 146 -1.93 2.96 -15.55
N ALA A 147 -2.19 4.17 -15.04
CA ALA A 147 -1.17 5.18 -14.84
C ALA A 147 -0.14 4.76 -13.77
N TYR A 148 -0.58 4.07 -12.73
CA TYR A 148 0.27 3.55 -11.67
C TYR A 148 1.27 2.51 -12.19
N HIS A 149 0.79 1.57 -12.99
CA HIS A 149 1.59 0.46 -13.52
C HIS A 149 2.54 0.89 -14.65
N GLU A 150 2.05 1.73 -15.58
CA GLU A 150 2.83 2.16 -16.76
C GLU A 150 3.79 3.33 -16.48
N GLY A 151 3.59 4.00 -15.35
CA GLY A 151 4.17 5.30 -15.10
C GLY A 151 3.50 6.39 -15.95
N TRP A 152 3.65 7.64 -15.55
CA TRP A 152 2.99 8.77 -16.23
C TRP A 152 3.35 8.89 -17.72
N GLY A 153 4.62 8.69 -18.07
CA GLY A 153 5.07 8.74 -19.47
C GLY A 153 4.52 7.57 -20.30
N GLY A 154 4.51 6.36 -19.75
CA GLY A 154 3.94 5.19 -20.42
C GLY A 154 2.44 5.34 -20.68
N TYR A 155 1.72 5.79 -19.64
CA TYR A 155 0.29 6.07 -19.76
C TYR A 155 -0.01 7.13 -20.82
N ALA A 156 0.69 8.27 -20.79
CA ALA A 156 0.50 9.36 -21.77
C ALA A 156 0.71 8.89 -23.22
N ARG A 157 1.67 8.01 -23.46
CA ARG A 157 1.89 7.38 -24.77
C ARG A 157 0.89 6.28 -25.11
N GLY A 158 0.00 5.91 -24.20
CA GLY A 158 -0.97 4.84 -24.42
C GLY A 158 -0.36 3.44 -24.51
N SER A 159 0.82 3.20 -23.88
CA SER A 159 1.55 1.92 -23.96
C SER A 159 0.73 0.73 -23.45
N PHE A 160 -0.18 0.97 -22.50
CA PHE A 160 -1.12 -0.03 -21.96
C PHE A 160 -2.05 -0.62 -23.01
N LYS A 161 -2.37 0.11 -24.11
CA LYS A 161 -3.28 -0.35 -25.18
C LYS A 161 -2.80 -1.64 -25.83
N LYS A 162 -1.48 -1.86 -25.88
CA LYS A 162 -0.83 -3.07 -26.42
C LYS A 162 -0.65 -4.18 -25.36
N LYS A 163 -1.19 -4.02 -24.14
CA LYS A 163 -1.00 -4.94 -23.01
C LYS A 163 -2.33 -5.51 -22.50
N PRO A 164 -2.95 -6.47 -23.20
CA PRO A 164 -4.28 -6.99 -22.84
C PRO A 164 -4.33 -7.56 -21.41
N ASN A 165 -3.24 -8.15 -20.92
CA ASN A 165 -3.18 -8.63 -19.53
C ASN A 165 -3.24 -7.49 -18.50
N LEU A 166 -2.58 -6.36 -18.79
CA LEU A 166 -2.66 -5.19 -17.91
C LEU A 166 -4.07 -4.61 -17.89
N ILE A 167 -4.74 -4.56 -19.04
CA ILE A 167 -6.14 -4.12 -19.14
C ILE A 167 -7.05 -5.01 -18.30
N LYS A 168 -6.87 -6.34 -18.33
CA LYS A 168 -7.62 -7.29 -17.47
C LYS A 168 -7.36 -7.02 -15.98
N VAL A 169 -6.11 -6.77 -15.60
CA VAL A 169 -5.76 -6.44 -14.21
C VAL A 169 -6.37 -5.10 -13.78
N ALA A 170 -6.32 -4.06 -14.60
CA ALA A 170 -6.94 -2.77 -14.30
C ALA A 170 -8.46 -2.90 -14.09
N ASN A 171 -9.13 -3.72 -14.89
CA ASN A 171 -10.55 -4.04 -14.69
C ASN A 171 -10.80 -4.80 -13.36
N LYS A 172 -9.89 -5.69 -12.95
CA LYS A 172 -9.97 -6.35 -11.64
C LYS A 172 -9.85 -5.33 -10.50
N VAL A 173 -8.92 -4.39 -10.59
CA VAL A 173 -8.75 -3.32 -9.61
C VAL A 173 -10.00 -2.44 -9.54
N LYS A 174 -10.58 -2.04 -10.68
CA LYS A 174 -11.84 -1.30 -10.75
C LYS A 174 -12.97 -2.01 -10.01
N ARG A 175 -13.17 -3.32 -10.29
CA ARG A 175 -14.19 -4.12 -9.59
C ARG A 175 -13.93 -4.21 -8.09
N GLN A 176 -12.69 -4.44 -7.68
CA GLN A 176 -12.33 -4.51 -6.27
C GLN A 176 -12.55 -3.17 -5.56
N ALA A 177 -12.23 -2.07 -6.20
CA ALA A 177 -12.48 -0.72 -5.66
C ALA A 177 -13.99 -0.49 -5.46
N ALA A 178 -14.83 -0.90 -6.40
CA ALA A 178 -16.29 -0.81 -6.27
C ALA A 178 -16.81 -1.66 -5.08
N VAL A 179 -16.33 -2.90 -4.92
CA VAL A 179 -16.66 -3.78 -3.77
C VAL A 179 -16.27 -3.10 -2.46
N TYR A 180 -15.03 -2.63 -2.35
CA TYR A 180 -14.54 -1.94 -1.16
C TYR A 180 -15.35 -0.67 -0.84
N GLY A 181 -15.69 0.13 -1.88
CA GLY A 181 -16.52 1.32 -1.71
C GLY A 181 -17.91 0.99 -1.17
N GLY A 182 -18.55 -0.07 -1.67
CA GLY A 182 -19.83 -0.57 -1.16
C GLY A 182 -19.75 -1.03 0.30
N GLN A 183 -18.74 -1.83 0.64
CA GLN A 183 -18.52 -2.33 2.01
C GLN A 183 -18.29 -1.18 3.01
N LEU A 184 -17.48 -0.17 2.65
CA LEU A 184 -17.21 0.97 3.51
C LEU A 184 -18.47 1.75 3.91
N LYS A 185 -19.47 1.83 3.04
CA LYS A 185 -20.76 2.49 3.38
C LYS A 185 -21.40 1.84 4.61
N GLY A 186 -21.29 0.52 4.75
CA GLY A 186 -21.90 -0.22 5.86
C GLY A 186 -21.06 -0.22 7.16
N CYS A 187 -19.75 -0.01 7.10
CA CYS A 187 -18.91 -0.09 8.31
C CYS A 187 -18.23 1.22 8.70
N LYS A 188 -18.38 2.29 7.91
CA LYS A 188 -17.64 3.54 8.12
C LYS A 188 -17.90 4.18 9.48
N SER A 189 -19.16 4.23 9.94
CA SER A 189 -19.50 4.78 11.26
C SER A 189 -18.74 4.03 12.38
N LYS A 190 -18.81 2.70 12.37
CA LYS A 190 -18.11 1.84 13.35
C LYS A 190 -16.59 2.07 13.32
N LEU A 191 -16.01 2.24 12.12
CA LEU A 191 -14.59 2.52 11.96
C LEU A 191 -14.22 3.92 12.48
N ASP A 192 -15.06 4.93 12.18
CA ASP A 192 -14.87 6.29 12.68
C ASP A 192 -14.89 6.31 14.21
N ASP A 193 -15.85 5.64 14.82
CA ASP A 193 -15.97 5.58 16.29
C ASP A 193 -14.76 4.86 16.91
N LYS A 194 -14.40 3.69 16.38
CA LYS A 194 -13.21 2.94 16.86
C LYS A 194 -11.91 3.75 16.67
N SER A 195 -11.82 4.57 15.62
CA SER A 195 -10.62 5.37 15.33
C SER A 195 -10.42 6.57 16.24
N LYS A 196 -11.48 7.05 16.90
CA LYS A 196 -11.42 8.19 17.86
C LYS A 196 -10.77 7.78 19.17
N GLY A 197 -10.64 6.48 19.45
CA GLY A 197 -10.25 5.98 20.76
C GLY A 197 -11.35 6.21 21.81
N TRP A 198 -11.52 5.29 22.72
CA TRP A 198 -12.37 5.51 23.89
C TRP A 198 -11.62 6.44 24.86
N PHE A 199 -11.87 7.75 24.75
CA PHE A 199 -11.65 8.64 25.89
C PHE A 199 -12.91 8.61 26.74
N PHE A 200 -13.05 7.56 27.56
CA PHE A 200 -13.88 7.63 28.74
C PHE A 200 -12.95 7.77 29.93
N TRP A 201 -12.86 8.97 30.46
CA TRP A 201 -12.55 9.28 31.82
C TRP A 201 -13.76 9.97 32.42
#